data_300de7a0e03a1ce3dd39c0c78a508f0a
#
_entry.id   300de7a0e03a1ce3dd39c0c78a508f0a
#
_cell.length_a   1.000
_cell.length_b   1.000
_cell.length_c   1.000
_cell.angle_alpha   90.00
_cell.angle_beta   90.00
_cell.angle_gamma   90.00
#
_symmetry.space_group_name_H-M   'P 1'
#
loop_
_entity.id
_entity.type
_entity.pdbx_description
1 polymer ?
#
loop_
_entity_poly.entity_id
_entity_poly.type
_entity_poly.pdbx_seq_one_letter_code
_entity_poly.pdbx_strand_id
1 'polypeptide(L)'
;HASMDWQGGVAAFAKGDAAMYVMGNFSVGAYKDAGLTEEQIDFFQFPEITAGLPMAEEAPADAFFIPSGAKNKDNAKKFLAFVAQPEVQTQWNQTLGQLPPNSKSEVGDDKFIQEGFAVVSNAAGLAQFYDRDAPAAMASEGMKGFQEFMLDPSKLDAILERLDAVQADVYK
;
A
#
# COMPACT_ATOMS: atom_id res chain seq x y z
N HIS A 1 -5.80 -14.52 -12.44
CA HIS A 1 -5.13 -13.71 -11.40
C HIS A 1 -3.66 -14.09 -11.22
N ALA A 2 -3.30 -15.38 -11.18
CA ALA A 2 -1.91 -15.82 -10.97
C ALA A 2 -0.93 -15.46 -12.10
N SER A 3 -1.42 -15.09 -13.26
CA SER A 3 -0.63 -14.72 -14.45
C SER A 3 -0.66 -13.22 -14.77
N MET A 4 -1.20 -12.41 -13.88
CA MET A 4 -1.43 -10.98 -14.10
C MET A 4 -0.79 -10.19 -12.97
N ASP A 5 0.01 -9.19 -13.31
CA ASP A 5 0.52 -8.21 -12.37
C ASP A 5 -0.54 -7.14 -12.05
N TRP A 6 -0.21 -6.19 -11.17
CA TRP A 6 -1.15 -5.17 -10.78
C TRP A 6 -1.50 -4.22 -11.94
N GLN A 7 -0.60 -3.97 -12.87
CA GLN A 7 -0.86 -3.16 -14.07
C GLN A 7 -1.87 -3.86 -14.99
N GLY A 8 -1.75 -5.18 -15.14
CA GLY A 8 -2.75 -5.99 -15.84
C GLY A 8 -4.12 -5.94 -15.17
N GLY A 9 -4.15 -5.90 -13.82
CA GLY A 9 -5.37 -5.68 -13.04
C GLY A 9 -6.01 -4.32 -13.31
N VAL A 10 -5.21 -3.24 -13.34
CA VAL A 10 -5.67 -1.89 -13.73
C VAL A 10 -6.28 -1.90 -15.12
N ALA A 11 -5.62 -2.53 -16.09
CA ALA A 11 -6.11 -2.60 -17.47
C ALA A 11 -7.44 -3.38 -17.58
N ALA A 12 -7.60 -4.48 -16.83
CA ALA A 12 -8.84 -5.25 -16.78
C ALA A 12 -9.98 -4.45 -16.15
N PHE A 13 -9.72 -3.76 -15.05
CA PHE A 13 -10.68 -2.87 -14.40
C PHE A 13 -11.11 -1.73 -15.34
N ALA A 14 -10.16 -1.05 -15.99
CA ALA A 14 -10.45 0.05 -16.90
C ALA A 14 -11.27 -0.37 -18.14
N LYS A 15 -11.16 -1.63 -18.58
CA LYS A 15 -11.99 -2.20 -19.65
C LYS A 15 -13.40 -2.59 -19.19
N GLY A 16 -13.65 -2.62 -17.87
CA GLY A 16 -14.93 -3.09 -17.33
C GLY A 16 -15.01 -4.61 -17.16
N ASP A 17 -13.88 -5.33 -17.24
CA ASP A 17 -13.82 -6.78 -16.98
C ASP A 17 -14.01 -7.09 -15.48
N ALA A 18 -13.82 -6.10 -14.61
CA ALA A 18 -14.08 -6.15 -13.18
C ALA A 18 -14.80 -4.89 -12.72
N ALA A 19 -15.81 -5.03 -11.84
CA ALA A 19 -16.54 -3.91 -11.26
C ALA A 19 -15.84 -3.30 -10.04
N MET A 20 -14.95 -4.05 -9.40
CA MET A 20 -14.18 -3.63 -8.21
C MET A 20 -12.76 -4.17 -8.30
N TYR A 21 -11.83 -3.42 -7.73
CA TYR A 21 -10.44 -3.83 -7.61
C TYR A 21 -9.89 -3.44 -6.23
N VAL A 22 -9.39 -4.41 -5.49
CA VAL A 22 -8.77 -4.17 -4.18
C VAL A 22 -7.35 -3.67 -4.41
N MET A 23 -7.14 -2.37 -4.19
CA MET A 23 -5.86 -1.71 -4.41
C MET A 23 -5.81 -0.41 -3.59
N GLY A 24 -4.63 0.11 -3.33
CA GLY A 24 -4.47 1.40 -2.64
C GLY A 24 -4.79 2.59 -3.54
N ASN A 25 -5.07 3.74 -2.93
CA ASN A 25 -5.37 5.00 -3.61
C ASN A 25 -4.23 5.49 -4.54
N PHE A 26 -3.00 5.05 -4.32
CA PHE A 26 -1.86 5.32 -5.21
C PHE A 26 -2.08 4.84 -6.66
N SER A 27 -3.02 3.93 -6.88
CA SER A 27 -3.34 3.41 -8.22
C SER A 27 -4.27 4.32 -9.04
N VAL A 28 -4.85 5.37 -8.44
CA VAL A 28 -5.79 6.29 -9.12
C VAL A 28 -5.16 6.93 -10.37
N GLY A 29 -3.88 7.34 -10.30
CA GLY A 29 -3.15 7.83 -11.46
C GLY A 29 -3.13 6.83 -12.61
N ALA A 30 -2.88 5.56 -12.32
CA ALA A 30 -2.88 4.50 -13.34
C ALA A 30 -4.25 4.26 -13.98
N TYR A 31 -5.35 4.43 -13.22
CA TYR A 31 -6.71 4.37 -13.80
C TYR A 31 -6.98 5.56 -14.72
N LYS A 32 -6.59 6.76 -14.34
CA LYS A 32 -6.68 7.97 -15.19
C LYS A 32 -5.85 7.81 -16.48
N ASP A 33 -4.63 7.29 -16.38
CA ASP A 33 -3.77 6.97 -17.52
C ASP A 33 -4.36 5.90 -18.44
N ALA A 34 -5.14 4.97 -17.90
CA ALA A 34 -5.89 3.98 -18.65
C ALA A 34 -7.19 4.52 -19.27
N GLY A 35 -7.50 5.81 -19.10
CA GLY A 35 -8.61 6.52 -19.74
C GLY A 35 -9.89 6.64 -18.89
N LEU A 36 -9.87 6.25 -17.61
CA LEU A 36 -11.00 6.47 -16.72
C LEU A 36 -11.04 7.92 -16.20
N THR A 37 -12.25 8.46 -16.10
CA THR A 37 -12.49 9.77 -15.48
C THR A 37 -12.84 9.63 -14.01
N GLU A 38 -12.78 10.74 -13.26
CA GLU A 38 -13.12 10.75 -11.82
C GLU A 38 -14.59 10.39 -11.55
N GLU A 39 -15.47 10.62 -12.50
CA GLU A 39 -16.89 10.25 -12.40
C GLU A 39 -17.14 8.76 -12.62
N GLN A 40 -16.18 8.05 -13.22
CA GLN A 40 -16.31 6.62 -13.53
C GLN A 40 -15.73 5.73 -12.43
N ILE A 41 -14.95 6.29 -11.52
CA ILE A 41 -14.29 5.56 -10.43
C ILE A 41 -14.64 6.18 -9.08
N ASP A 42 -14.70 5.34 -8.10
CA ASP A 42 -14.87 5.73 -6.71
C ASP A 42 -14.01 4.87 -5.80
N PHE A 43 -13.84 5.30 -4.55
CA PHE A 43 -13.02 4.63 -3.56
C PHE A 43 -13.84 4.43 -2.28
N PHE A 44 -13.74 3.26 -1.69
CA PHE A 44 -14.34 3.00 -0.38
C PHE A 44 -13.43 2.09 0.44
N GLN A 45 -13.50 2.26 1.75
CA GLN A 45 -12.79 1.43 2.70
C GLN A 45 -13.21 -0.04 2.58
N PHE A 46 -12.26 -0.96 2.75
CA PHE A 46 -12.58 -2.38 2.76
C PHE A 46 -13.64 -2.68 3.83
N PRO A 47 -14.72 -3.42 3.49
CA PRO A 47 -15.83 -3.64 4.41
C PRO A 47 -15.43 -4.35 5.69
N GLU A 48 -16.08 -4.00 6.79
CA GLU A 48 -15.92 -4.67 8.08
C GLU A 48 -16.30 -6.17 7.95
N ILE A 49 -15.39 -7.07 8.33
CA ILE A 49 -15.64 -8.52 8.28
C ILE A 49 -16.27 -8.99 9.61
N THR A 50 -15.74 -8.49 10.72
CA THR A 50 -16.24 -8.83 12.07
C THR A 50 -16.68 -7.56 12.76
N ALA A 51 -17.98 -7.44 13.01
CA ALA A 51 -18.58 -6.25 13.61
C ALA A 51 -17.97 -5.90 14.97
N GLY A 52 -17.68 -4.62 15.17
CA GLY A 52 -17.19 -4.07 16.43
C GLY A 52 -15.68 -4.23 16.66
N LEU A 53 -14.91 -4.74 15.70
CA LEU A 53 -13.46 -4.68 15.77
C LEU A 53 -12.97 -3.29 15.35
N PRO A 54 -11.97 -2.73 16.06
CA PRO A 54 -11.36 -1.48 15.64
C PRO A 54 -10.76 -1.63 14.23
N MET A 55 -11.14 -0.73 13.31
CA MET A 55 -10.63 -0.74 11.94
C MET A 55 -9.18 -0.25 11.91
N ALA A 56 -8.29 -1.06 11.38
CA ALA A 56 -6.92 -0.68 11.05
C ALA A 56 -6.78 -0.58 9.53
N GLU A 57 -5.93 0.33 9.07
CA GLU A 57 -5.67 0.55 7.65
C GLU A 57 -4.25 0.15 7.27
N GLU A 58 -4.10 -0.43 6.10
CA GLU A 58 -2.80 -0.56 5.47
C GLU A 58 -2.40 0.80 4.86
N ALA A 59 -1.51 1.48 5.56
CA ALA A 59 -0.97 2.78 5.15
C ALA A 59 0.57 2.72 5.15
N PRO A 60 1.16 2.02 4.15
CA PRO A 60 2.60 1.88 4.07
C PRO A 60 3.25 3.23 3.83
N ALA A 61 4.38 3.47 4.50
CA ALA A 61 5.21 4.64 4.30
C ALA A 61 6.47 4.28 3.51
N ASP A 62 6.77 5.06 2.48
CA ASP A 62 8.07 5.03 1.83
C ASP A 62 9.07 5.91 2.60
N ALA A 63 10.31 5.46 2.72
CA ALA A 63 11.31 6.13 3.53
C ALA A 63 12.59 6.43 2.76
N PHE A 64 13.12 7.63 2.97
CA PHE A 64 14.49 7.98 2.58
C PHE A 64 15.43 7.77 3.75
N PHE A 65 16.56 7.11 3.51
CA PHE A 65 17.57 6.88 4.53
C PHE A 65 18.99 7.10 3.99
N ILE A 66 19.93 7.34 4.90
CA ILE A 66 21.34 7.52 4.56
C ILE A 66 22.10 6.26 4.97
N PRO A 67 22.62 5.46 4.03
CA PRO A 67 23.43 4.29 4.37
C PRO A 67 24.62 4.63 5.23
N SER A 68 25.04 3.73 6.13
CA SER A 68 26.19 3.93 7.00
C SER A 68 27.49 4.19 6.21
N GLY A 69 27.65 3.58 5.05
CA GLY A 69 28.77 3.75 4.12
C GLY A 69 28.72 4.97 3.21
N ALA A 70 27.68 5.82 3.28
CA ALA A 70 27.55 7.00 2.42
C ALA A 70 28.73 7.98 2.65
N LYS A 71 29.33 8.45 1.54
CA LYS A 71 30.51 9.35 1.59
C LYS A 71 30.11 10.81 1.80
N ASN A 72 28.93 11.24 1.38
CA ASN A 72 28.47 12.62 1.42
C ASN A 72 27.23 12.77 2.33
N LYS A 73 27.39 12.39 3.61
CA LYS A 73 26.30 12.37 4.59
C LYS A 73 25.73 13.76 4.89
N ASP A 74 26.58 14.80 4.88
CA ASP A 74 26.13 16.15 5.23
C ASP A 74 25.18 16.73 4.16
N ASN A 75 25.47 16.52 2.89
CA ASN A 75 24.54 16.93 1.84
C ASN A 75 23.29 16.04 1.80
N ALA A 76 23.42 14.73 2.06
CA ALA A 76 22.27 13.85 2.19
C ALA A 76 21.34 14.28 3.34
N LYS A 77 21.87 14.68 4.51
CA LYS A 77 21.07 15.26 5.61
C LYS A 77 20.36 16.54 5.22
N LYS A 78 21.02 17.43 4.47
CA LYS A 78 20.40 18.65 3.94
C LYS A 78 19.25 18.34 3.00
N PHE A 79 19.43 17.34 2.13
CA PHE A 79 18.37 16.87 1.25
C PHE A 79 17.18 16.29 2.04
N LEU A 80 17.43 15.44 3.03
CA LEU A 80 16.37 14.91 3.90
C LEU A 80 15.63 16.02 4.64
N ALA A 81 16.34 17.01 5.16
CA ALA A 81 15.73 18.18 5.81
C ALA A 81 14.88 19.01 4.82
N PHE A 82 15.31 19.13 3.56
CA PHE A 82 14.56 19.80 2.52
C PHE A 82 13.27 19.05 2.17
N VAL A 83 13.35 17.75 1.88
CA VAL A 83 12.15 16.96 1.51
C VAL A 83 11.18 16.75 2.67
N ALA A 84 11.61 16.98 3.91
CA ALA A 84 10.73 16.93 5.09
C ALA A 84 9.94 18.22 5.32
N GLN A 85 10.21 19.30 4.60
CA GLN A 85 9.47 20.57 4.75
C GLN A 85 8.02 20.42 4.30
N PRO A 86 7.06 21.04 5.00
CA PRO A 86 5.64 20.93 4.68
C PRO A 86 5.31 21.29 3.23
N GLU A 87 5.88 22.37 2.72
CA GLU A 87 5.63 22.88 1.37
C GLU A 87 6.15 21.90 0.30
N VAL A 88 7.32 21.30 0.55
CA VAL A 88 7.92 20.31 -0.34
C VAL A 88 7.09 19.01 -0.32
N GLN A 89 6.66 18.57 0.86
CA GLN A 89 5.78 17.41 1.01
C GLN A 89 4.44 17.64 0.32
N THR A 90 3.84 18.82 0.46
CA THR A 90 2.61 19.20 -0.24
C THR A 90 2.76 19.02 -1.75
N GLN A 91 3.75 19.70 -2.35
CA GLN A 91 3.95 19.66 -3.79
C GLN A 91 4.29 18.26 -4.30
N TRP A 92 5.17 17.54 -3.59
CA TRP A 92 5.59 16.20 -3.96
C TRP A 92 4.41 15.20 -3.95
N ASN A 93 3.66 15.17 -2.85
CA ASN A 93 2.59 14.18 -2.69
C ASN A 93 1.38 14.49 -3.57
N GLN A 94 1.04 15.76 -3.81
CA GLN A 94 0.04 16.13 -4.81
C GLN A 94 0.43 15.67 -6.21
N THR A 95 1.71 15.82 -6.60
CA THR A 95 2.20 15.34 -7.90
C THR A 95 2.13 13.81 -8.02
N LEU A 96 2.39 13.09 -6.94
CA LEU A 96 2.36 11.62 -6.91
C LEU A 96 0.97 11.02 -6.65
N GLY A 97 -0.04 11.83 -6.29
CA GLY A 97 -1.34 11.34 -5.85
C GLY A 97 -1.27 10.56 -4.54
N GLN A 98 -0.41 10.98 -3.61
CA GLN A 98 -0.16 10.31 -2.33
C GLN A 98 -0.47 11.20 -1.14
N LEU A 99 -0.63 10.59 0.03
CA LEU A 99 -0.83 11.32 1.28
C LEU A 99 0.52 11.85 1.81
N PRO A 100 0.59 13.13 2.23
CA PRO A 100 1.80 13.67 2.83
C PRO A 100 1.96 13.13 4.27
N PRO A 101 3.13 12.59 4.64
CA PRO A 101 3.40 12.15 6.01
C PRO A 101 3.62 13.30 7.00
N ASN A 102 3.88 14.52 6.53
CA ASN A 102 4.04 15.68 7.39
C ASN A 102 2.67 16.28 7.73
N SER A 103 2.30 16.29 9.01
CA SER A 103 1.00 16.78 9.51
C SER A 103 0.73 18.27 9.27
N LYS A 104 1.73 19.03 8.83
CA LYS A 104 1.62 20.45 8.47
C LYS A 104 1.46 20.67 6.97
N SER A 105 1.56 19.61 6.17
CA SER A 105 1.37 19.68 4.72
C SER A 105 -0.10 19.74 4.37
N GLU A 106 -0.41 20.38 3.24
CA GLU A 106 -1.77 20.41 2.70
C GLU A 106 -2.07 19.11 1.96
N VAL A 107 -3.28 18.58 2.14
CA VAL A 107 -3.76 17.37 1.47
C VAL A 107 -4.14 17.66 0.01
N GLY A 108 -4.54 18.91 -0.32
CA GLY A 108 -5.01 19.33 -1.64
C GLY A 108 -6.48 19.03 -1.87
N ASP A 109 -6.94 19.27 -3.13
CA ASP A 109 -8.35 19.21 -3.50
C ASP A 109 -8.77 17.93 -4.22
N ASP A 110 -7.84 17.00 -4.49
CA ASP A 110 -8.14 15.72 -5.12
C ASP A 110 -9.02 14.86 -4.19
N LYS A 111 -10.20 14.44 -4.69
CA LYS A 111 -11.18 13.71 -3.88
C LYS A 111 -10.62 12.40 -3.31
N PHE A 112 -9.80 11.66 -4.07
CA PHE A 112 -9.25 10.39 -3.65
C PHE A 112 -8.18 10.55 -2.58
N ILE A 113 -7.41 11.64 -2.65
CA ILE A 113 -6.43 11.97 -1.59
C ILE A 113 -7.19 12.39 -0.32
N GLN A 114 -8.24 13.20 -0.43
CA GLN A 114 -9.06 13.60 0.72
C GLN A 114 -9.77 12.41 1.38
N GLU A 115 -10.37 11.52 0.59
CA GLU A 115 -11.01 10.28 1.08
C GLU A 115 -10.00 9.37 1.76
N GLY A 116 -8.84 9.11 1.12
CA GLY A 116 -7.75 8.33 1.71
C GLY A 116 -7.24 8.95 3.01
N PHE A 117 -7.09 10.27 3.08
CA PHE A 117 -6.71 10.98 4.30
C PHE A 117 -7.75 10.79 5.41
N ALA A 118 -9.04 10.88 5.09
CA ALA A 118 -10.11 10.65 6.05
C ALA A 118 -10.10 9.22 6.59
N VAL A 119 -9.91 8.22 5.73
CA VAL A 119 -9.80 6.79 6.13
C VAL A 119 -8.63 6.59 7.08
N VAL A 120 -7.42 7.05 6.73
CA VAL A 120 -6.21 6.91 7.56
C VAL A 120 -6.34 7.67 8.88
N SER A 121 -6.93 8.88 8.86
CA SER A 121 -7.09 9.72 10.06
C SER A 121 -8.10 9.14 11.07
N ASN A 122 -9.07 8.36 10.61
CA ASN A 122 -10.09 7.73 11.44
C ASN A 122 -9.72 6.28 11.83
N ALA A 123 -8.64 5.73 11.31
CA ALA A 123 -8.20 4.38 11.62
C ALA A 123 -7.77 4.25 13.09
N ALA A 124 -8.11 3.14 13.72
CA ALA A 124 -7.66 2.80 15.07
C ALA A 124 -6.17 2.44 15.14
N GLY A 125 -5.57 2.10 14.02
CA GLY A 125 -4.16 1.81 13.86
C GLY A 125 -3.76 1.73 12.40
N LEU A 126 -2.45 1.82 12.13
CA LEU A 126 -1.89 1.71 10.79
C LEU A 126 -0.99 0.48 10.73
N ALA A 127 -1.04 -0.23 9.62
CA ALA A 127 -0.21 -1.39 9.34
C ALA A 127 0.65 -1.16 8.08
N GLN A 128 1.81 -1.77 8.06
CA GLN A 128 2.64 -1.87 6.87
C GLN A 128 2.19 -3.11 6.06
N PHE A 129 2.49 -3.15 4.79
CA PHE A 129 2.27 -4.33 3.96
C PHE A 129 3.03 -5.54 4.52
N TYR A 130 2.36 -6.69 4.54
CA TYR A 130 2.93 -7.94 5.05
C TYR A 130 4.29 -8.29 4.42
N ASP A 131 4.42 -8.15 3.11
CA ASP A 131 5.64 -8.46 2.36
C ASP A 131 6.80 -7.48 2.65
N ARG A 132 6.51 -6.33 3.24
CA ARG A 132 7.52 -5.34 3.66
C ARG A 132 7.84 -5.41 5.16
N ASP A 133 6.89 -5.85 5.97
CA ASP A 133 7.03 -5.87 7.44
C ASP A 133 7.57 -7.22 7.96
N ALA A 134 7.18 -8.33 7.32
CA ALA A 134 7.64 -9.65 7.71
C ALA A 134 9.10 -9.92 7.32
N PRO A 135 9.83 -10.76 8.07
CA PRO A 135 11.15 -11.26 7.63
C PRO A 135 11.08 -11.87 6.22
N ALA A 136 12.12 -11.68 5.43
CA ALA A 136 12.12 -12.01 4.00
C ALA A 136 11.68 -13.45 3.68
N ALA A 137 12.07 -14.43 4.50
CA ALA A 137 11.66 -15.82 4.32
C ALA A 137 10.15 -16.00 4.59
N MET A 138 9.61 -15.35 5.63
CA MET A 138 8.20 -15.36 5.96
C MET A 138 7.36 -14.68 4.88
N ALA A 139 7.78 -13.49 4.44
CA ALA A 139 7.14 -12.76 3.34
C ALA A 139 7.09 -13.60 2.05
N SER A 140 8.22 -14.21 1.67
CA SER A 140 8.30 -15.05 0.48
C SER A 140 7.35 -16.25 0.53
N GLU A 141 7.29 -16.97 1.66
CA GLU A 141 6.39 -18.13 1.80
C GLU A 141 4.93 -17.71 1.86
N GLY A 142 4.60 -16.60 2.57
CA GLY A 142 3.24 -16.09 2.64
C GLY A 142 2.71 -15.65 1.28
N MET A 143 3.52 -14.93 0.49
CA MET A 143 3.11 -14.50 -0.86
C MET A 143 2.86 -15.69 -1.80
N LYS A 144 3.64 -16.78 -1.70
CA LYS A 144 3.35 -18.03 -2.40
C LYS A 144 2.06 -18.66 -1.89
N GLY A 145 1.87 -18.71 -0.57
CA GLY A 145 0.68 -19.26 0.06
C GLY A 145 -0.60 -18.57 -0.40
N PHE A 146 -0.61 -17.24 -0.49
CA PHE A 146 -1.75 -16.49 -1.04
C PHE A 146 -2.08 -16.89 -2.47
N GLN A 147 -1.07 -17.02 -3.32
CA GLN A 147 -1.29 -17.46 -4.71
C GLN A 147 -1.80 -18.90 -4.80
N GLU A 148 -1.23 -19.82 -4.02
CA GLU A 148 -1.66 -21.21 -3.98
C GLU A 148 -3.10 -21.33 -3.50
N PHE A 149 -3.47 -20.60 -2.43
CA PHE A 149 -4.83 -20.59 -1.90
C PHE A 149 -5.85 -20.06 -2.92
N MET A 150 -5.51 -18.98 -3.62
CA MET A 150 -6.39 -18.42 -4.65
C MET A 150 -6.58 -19.35 -5.85
N LEU A 151 -5.62 -20.23 -6.12
CA LEU A 151 -5.72 -21.24 -7.18
C LEU A 151 -6.47 -22.49 -6.72
N ASP A 152 -6.26 -22.91 -5.47
CA ASP A 152 -6.80 -24.12 -4.88
C ASP A 152 -6.99 -23.95 -3.36
N PRO A 153 -8.18 -23.48 -2.92
CA PRO A 153 -8.47 -23.29 -1.50
C PRO A 153 -8.37 -24.56 -0.64
N SER A 154 -8.41 -25.76 -1.23
CA SER A 154 -8.27 -27.02 -0.49
C SER A 154 -6.87 -27.22 0.09
N LYS A 155 -5.88 -26.43 -0.34
CA LYS A 155 -4.50 -26.46 0.16
C LYS A 155 -4.28 -25.63 1.43
N LEU A 156 -5.32 -25.02 2.00
CA LEU A 156 -5.18 -24.09 3.13
C LEU A 156 -4.35 -24.68 4.28
N ASP A 157 -4.68 -25.88 4.75
CA ASP A 157 -3.99 -26.50 5.88
C ASP A 157 -2.49 -26.72 5.60
N ALA A 158 -2.15 -27.23 4.42
CA ALA A 158 -0.76 -27.44 4.01
C ALA A 158 0.01 -26.11 3.86
N ILE A 159 -0.65 -25.03 3.43
CA ILE A 159 -0.07 -23.70 3.36
C ILE A 159 0.24 -23.18 4.76
N LEU A 160 -0.72 -23.31 5.69
CA LEU A 160 -0.55 -22.86 7.08
C LEU A 160 0.55 -23.64 7.79
N GLU A 161 0.62 -24.97 7.64
CA GLU A 161 1.72 -25.78 8.19
C GLU A 161 3.11 -25.31 7.73
N ARG A 162 3.24 -24.96 6.46
CA ARG A 162 4.52 -24.41 5.94
C ARG A 162 4.82 -23.02 6.52
N LEU A 163 3.81 -22.16 6.66
CA LEU A 163 3.97 -20.84 7.27
C LEU A 163 4.37 -20.96 8.73
N ASP A 164 3.76 -21.84 9.50
CA ASP A 164 4.10 -22.10 10.90
C ASP A 164 5.56 -22.58 11.05
N ALA A 165 6.02 -23.46 10.14
CA ALA A 165 7.40 -23.91 10.14
C ALA A 165 8.40 -22.79 9.87
N VAL A 166 8.10 -21.91 8.92
CA VAL A 166 8.93 -20.73 8.62
C VAL A 166 8.88 -19.72 9.79
N GLN A 167 7.69 -19.48 10.37
CA GLN A 167 7.53 -18.60 11.52
C GLN A 167 8.41 -19.06 12.69
N ALA A 168 8.37 -20.36 13.03
CA ALA A 168 9.18 -20.92 14.11
C ALA A 168 10.68 -20.78 13.89
N ASP A 169 11.13 -20.62 12.62
CA ASP A 169 12.53 -20.42 12.28
C ASP A 169 12.96 -18.96 12.30
N VAL A 170 12.12 -18.05 11.82
CA VAL A 170 12.51 -16.62 11.61
C VAL A 170 12.21 -15.71 12.81
N TYR A 171 11.28 -16.09 13.70
CA TYR A 171 10.92 -15.30 14.89
C TYR A 171 11.47 -15.90 16.19
N LYS A 172 12.73 -16.38 16.17
CA LYS A 172 13.45 -16.92 17.34
C LYS A 172 13.95 -15.81 18.27
#